data_7207bf3e23fa499d9d967dcf8b38b5d5
#
_entry.id   7207bf3e23fa499d9d967dcf8b38b5d5
#
_cell.length_a   1.000
_cell.length_b   1.000
_cell.length_c   1.000
_cell.angle_alpha   90.00
_cell.angle_beta   90.00
_cell.angle_gamma   90.00
#
_symmetry.space_group_name_H-M   'P 1'
#
loop_
_entity.id
_entity.type
_entity.pdbx_description
1 polymer ?
#
loop_
_entity_poly.entity_id
_entity_poly.type
_entity_poly.pdbx_seq_one_letter_code
_entity_poly.pdbx_strand_id
1 'polypeptide(L)'
;MSLRNERLNQILTEARPKIARHWSLYDGGFGHGGTAAAVAGVDELLVGYFGKLKDMPDGTPATTILHEIEMLLRGLAEVNASCGGAYLETDERDLLVPIIIEAATVAGLDANEFKDADPTLQFRAKLLIL
;
A
#
# COMPACT_ATOMS: atom_id res chain seq x y z
N MET A 1 -14.20 -16.78 12.19
CA MET A 1 -13.24 -15.96 11.45
C MET A 1 -13.63 -15.97 9.99
N SER A 2 -13.66 -14.81 9.33
CA SER A 2 -14.12 -14.76 7.94
C SER A 2 -13.00 -15.19 6.99
N LEU A 3 -13.39 -15.83 5.87
CA LEU A 3 -12.44 -16.19 4.82
C LEU A 3 -11.76 -14.95 4.25
N ARG A 4 -12.49 -13.84 4.18
CA ARG A 4 -11.96 -12.55 3.75
C ARG A 4 -10.77 -12.13 4.62
N ASN A 5 -10.92 -12.18 5.94
CA ASN A 5 -9.86 -11.76 6.86
C ASN A 5 -8.67 -12.72 6.83
N GLU A 6 -8.91 -14.02 6.65
CA GLU A 6 -7.83 -14.98 6.45
C GLU A 6 -7.04 -14.67 5.20
N ARG A 7 -7.73 -14.33 4.10
CA ARG A 7 -7.08 -13.98 2.84
C ARG A 7 -6.27 -12.68 2.98
N LEU A 8 -6.82 -11.67 3.66
CA LEU A 8 -6.10 -10.42 3.93
C LEU A 8 -4.85 -10.67 4.75
N ASN A 9 -4.93 -11.50 5.78
CA ASN A 9 -3.76 -11.88 6.59
C ASN A 9 -2.70 -12.59 5.74
N GLN A 10 -3.11 -13.46 4.84
CA GLN A 10 -2.18 -14.17 3.96
C GLN A 10 -1.46 -13.20 3.03
N ILE A 11 -2.20 -12.28 2.40
CA ILE A 11 -1.61 -11.27 1.50
C ILE A 11 -0.57 -10.44 2.25
N LEU A 12 -0.91 -9.97 3.44
CA LEU A 12 0.00 -9.15 4.24
C LEU A 12 1.24 -9.94 4.66
N THR A 13 1.06 -11.18 5.11
CA THR A 13 2.15 -12.04 5.54
C THR A 13 3.14 -12.30 4.40
N GLU A 14 2.65 -12.46 3.18
CA GLU A 14 3.50 -12.66 2.01
C GLU A 14 4.15 -11.36 1.54
N ALA A 15 3.46 -10.23 1.68
CA ALA A 15 3.94 -8.93 1.21
C ALA A 15 5.07 -8.35 2.06
N ARG A 16 4.98 -8.48 3.38
CA ARG A 16 5.94 -7.85 4.29
C ARG A 16 7.40 -8.25 4.04
N PRO A 17 7.73 -9.55 3.91
CA PRO A 17 9.12 -9.92 3.61
C PRO A 17 9.58 -9.48 2.23
N LYS A 18 8.69 -9.42 1.24
CA LYS A 18 9.03 -8.92 -0.09
C LYS A 18 9.41 -7.44 -0.06
N ILE A 19 8.67 -6.65 0.69
CA ILE A 19 8.93 -5.22 0.86
C ILE A 19 10.26 -5.01 1.57
N ALA A 20 10.49 -5.70 2.67
CA ALA A 20 11.74 -5.61 3.42
C ALA A 20 12.94 -5.99 2.56
N ARG A 21 12.80 -7.07 1.76
CA ARG A 21 13.88 -7.52 0.86
C ARG A 21 14.13 -6.48 -0.23
N HIS A 22 13.09 -5.89 -0.79
CA HIS A 22 13.24 -4.89 -1.85
C HIS A 22 14.13 -3.75 -1.41
N TRP A 23 13.85 -3.16 -0.24
CA TRP A 23 14.65 -2.04 0.25
C TRP A 23 16.02 -2.47 0.79
N SER A 24 16.17 -3.69 1.27
CA SER A 24 17.48 -4.17 1.74
C SER A 24 18.52 -4.23 0.62
N LEU A 25 18.08 -4.36 -0.64
CA LEU A 25 18.97 -4.36 -1.79
C LEU A 25 19.60 -2.97 -2.03
N TYR A 26 18.95 -1.92 -1.53
CA TYR A 26 19.44 -0.55 -1.69
C TYR A 26 20.30 -0.09 -0.50
N ASP A 27 20.28 -0.82 0.59
CA ASP A 27 20.87 -0.39 1.87
C ASP A 27 22.40 -0.26 1.81
N GLY A 28 23.08 -0.96 0.93
CA GLY A 28 24.53 -0.93 0.81
C GLY A 28 25.07 -0.03 -0.30
N GLY A 29 24.21 0.53 -1.17
CA GLY A 29 24.66 1.15 -2.40
C GLY A 29 24.43 2.65 -2.55
N PHE A 30 23.45 3.21 -1.85
CA PHE A 30 23.01 4.58 -2.14
C PHE A 30 23.18 5.56 -1.00
N GLY A 31 23.66 5.12 0.15
CA GLY A 31 23.93 6.03 1.25
C GLY A 31 22.74 6.83 1.76
N HIS A 32 21.52 6.35 1.52
CA HIS A 32 20.31 7.03 1.99
C HIS A 32 20.15 6.79 3.49
N GLY A 33 20.57 7.73 4.28
CA GLY A 33 20.25 7.73 5.70
C GLY A 33 18.74 7.73 5.86
N GLY A 34 18.20 6.69 6.50
CA GLY A 34 16.77 6.62 6.72
C GLY A 34 16.04 5.50 5.97
N THR A 35 16.77 4.65 5.23
CA THR A 35 16.15 3.50 4.55
C THR A 35 15.39 2.61 5.53
N ALA A 36 15.96 2.31 6.70
CA ALA A 36 15.29 1.52 7.71
C ALA A 36 14.03 2.21 8.23
N ALA A 37 14.06 3.53 8.41
CA ALA A 37 12.89 4.29 8.84
C ALA A 37 11.81 4.30 7.75
N ALA A 38 12.20 4.40 6.47
CA ALA A 38 11.26 4.35 5.36
C ALA A 38 10.57 2.98 5.29
N VAL A 39 11.32 1.89 5.40
CA VAL A 39 10.78 0.53 5.39
C VAL A 39 9.81 0.35 6.56
N ALA A 40 10.19 0.78 7.76
CA ALA A 40 9.33 0.70 8.93
C ALA A 40 8.05 1.51 8.75
N GLY A 41 8.15 2.71 8.16
CA GLY A 41 6.99 3.56 7.88
C GLY A 41 6.03 2.93 6.89
N VAL A 42 6.55 2.38 5.80
CA VAL A 42 5.73 1.66 4.81
C VAL A 42 5.05 0.44 5.44
N ASP A 43 5.80 -0.36 6.20
CA ASP A 43 5.26 -1.54 6.86
C ASP A 43 4.14 -1.17 7.82
N GLU A 44 4.34 -0.15 8.65
CA GLU A 44 3.34 0.31 9.61
C GLU A 44 2.07 0.78 8.90
N LEU A 45 2.20 1.53 7.80
CA LEU A 45 1.07 1.99 7.02
C LEU A 45 0.29 0.82 6.40
N LEU A 46 0.99 -0.18 5.87
CA LEU A 46 0.33 -1.35 5.30
C LEU A 46 -0.38 -2.18 6.36
N VAL A 47 0.24 -2.40 7.51
CA VAL A 47 -0.39 -3.12 8.62
C VAL A 47 -1.67 -2.39 9.05
N GLY A 48 -1.61 -1.07 9.18
CA GLY A 48 -2.77 -0.25 9.53
C GLY A 48 -3.89 -0.34 8.49
N TYR A 49 -3.53 -0.25 7.21
CA TYR A 49 -4.47 -0.37 6.10
C TYR A 49 -5.19 -1.73 6.11
N PHE A 50 -4.42 -2.82 6.20
CA PHE A 50 -5.00 -4.16 6.26
C PHE A 50 -5.89 -4.34 7.49
N GLY A 51 -5.48 -3.77 8.63
CA GLY A 51 -6.28 -3.78 9.85
C GLY A 51 -7.65 -3.12 9.67
N LYS A 52 -7.67 -1.96 9.01
CA LYS A 52 -8.93 -1.26 8.72
C LYS A 52 -9.81 -2.07 7.77
N LEU A 53 -9.22 -2.68 6.73
CA LEU A 53 -9.99 -3.53 5.83
C LEU A 53 -10.60 -4.73 6.56
N LYS A 54 -9.85 -5.35 7.47
CA LYS A 54 -10.36 -6.48 8.25
C LYS A 54 -11.51 -6.10 9.17
N ASP A 55 -11.51 -4.87 9.67
CA ASP A 55 -12.54 -4.37 10.57
C ASP A 55 -13.81 -3.93 9.83
N MET A 56 -13.77 -3.80 8.51
CA MET A 56 -14.94 -3.43 7.73
C MET A 56 -15.96 -4.56 7.67
N PRO A 57 -17.25 -4.27 7.89
CA PRO A 57 -18.29 -5.28 7.72
C PRO A 57 -18.49 -5.63 6.25
N ASP A 58 -19.07 -6.80 5.98
CA ASP A 58 -19.45 -7.19 4.63
C ASP A 58 -20.47 -6.17 4.09
N GLY A 59 -20.34 -5.83 2.82
CA GLY A 59 -21.20 -4.83 2.20
C GLY A 59 -20.77 -3.39 2.43
N THR A 60 -19.55 -3.17 2.95
CA THR A 60 -19.00 -1.82 3.09
C THR A 60 -18.98 -1.13 1.71
N PRO A 61 -19.47 0.14 1.63
CA PRO A 61 -19.49 0.85 0.36
C PRO A 61 -18.10 1.03 -0.24
N ALA A 62 -18.03 0.98 -1.57
CA ALA A 62 -16.78 1.19 -2.31
C ALA A 62 -16.09 2.50 -1.93
N THR A 63 -16.88 3.56 -1.71
CA THR A 63 -16.34 4.86 -1.31
C THR A 63 -15.54 4.81 -0.02
N THR A 64 -15.96 3.97 0.94
CA THR A 64 -15.25 3.79 2.20
C THR A 64 -13.90 3.10 1.96
N ILE A 65 -13.87 2.06 1.12
CA ILE A 65 -12.63 1.36 0.79
C ILE A 65 -11.68 2.29 0.03
N LEU A 66 -12.21 3.05 -0.93
CA LEU A 66 -11.41 4.02 -1.71
C LEU A 66 -10.82 5.09 -0.81
N HIS A 67 -11.57 5.52 0.23
CA HIS A 67 -11.05 6.48 1.20
C HIS A 67 -9.84 5.94 1.96
N GLU A 68 -9.89 4.67 2.37
CA GLU A 68 -8.75 4.04 3.06
C GLU A 68 -7.52 3.94 2.15
N ILE A 69 -7.74 3.66 0.87
CA ILE A 69 -6.67 3.68 -0.13
C ILE A 69 -6.05 5.08 -0.21
N GLU A 70 -6.89 6.12 -0.28
CA GLU A 70 -6.41 7.49 -0.34
C GLU A 70 -5.60 7.88 0.90
N MET A 71 -6.06 7.48 2.07
CA MET A 71 -5.34 7.74 3.32
C MET A 71 -3.98 7.03 3.35
N LEU A 72 -3.93 5.79 2.85
CA LEU A 72 -2.68 5.06 2.71
C LEU A 72 -1.71 5.78 1.77
N LEU A 73 -2.19 6.25 0.64
CA LEU A 73 -1.35 6.98 -0.32
C LEU A 73 -0.78 8.27 0.28
N ARG A 74 -1.59 8.99 1.05
CA ARG A 74 -1.11 10.19 1.75
C ARG A 74 -0.01 9.85 2.75
N GLY A 75 -0.18 8.76 3.50
CA GLY A 75 0.83 8.31 4.43
C GLY A 75 2.13 7.92 3.73
N LEU A 76 2.03 7.21 2.60
CA LEU A 76 3.19 6.85 1.79
C LEU A 76 3.88 8.10 1.25
N ALA A 77 3.10 9.12 0.86
CA ALA A 77 3.62 10.40 0.43
C ALA A 77 4.48 11.05 1.51
N GLU A 78 3.99 11.05 2.74
CA GLU A 78 4.71 11.63 3.88
C GLU A 78 6.00 10.88 4.16
N VAL A 79 5.98 9.54 4.10
CA VAL A 79 7.18 8.72 4.28
C VAL A 79 8.20 9.08 3.19
N ASN A 80 7.76 9.14 1.94
CA ASN A 80 8.63 9.47 0.82
C ASN A 80 9.26 10.86 1.00
N ALA A 81 8.46 11.86 1.34
CA ALA A 81 8.94 13.22 1.55
C ALA A 81 9.94 13.32 2.70
N SER A 82 9.68 12.61 3.80
CA SER A 82 10.56 12.62 4.97
C SER A 82 11.90 11.95 4.71
N CYS A 83 11.99 11.13 3.67
CA CYS A 83 13.20 10.41 3.29
C CYS A 83 13.88 11.01 2.04
N GLY A 84 13.56 12.24 1.68
CA GLY A 84 14.21 12.94 0.59
C GLY A 84 13.53 12.85 -0.77
N GLY A 85 12.35 12.23 -0.85
CA GLY A 85 11.56 12.23 -2.06
C GLY A 85 11.89 11.16 -3.11
N ALA A 86 12.80 10.23 -2.79
CA ALA A 86 13.28 9.25 -3.77
C ALA A 86 13.05 7.78 -3.37
N TYR A 87 12.25 7.53 -2.33
CA TYR A 87 12.02 6.16 -1.86
C TYR A 87 10.88 5.44 -2.56
N LEU A 88 9.91 6.19 -3.11
CA LEU A 88 8.77 5.60 -3.82
C LEU A 88 8.86 5.95 -5.29
N GLU A 89 9.78 5.29 -5.98
CA GLU A 89 9.95 5.41 -7.42
C GLU A 89 9.16 4.31 -8.13
N THR A 90 9.38 4.15 -9.42
CA THR A 90 8.60 3.23 -10.26
C THR A 90 8.61 1.79 -9.73
N ASP A 91 9.79 1.29 -9.33
CA ASP A 91 9.91 -0.10 -8.85
C ASP A 91 9.14 -0.33 -7.56
N GLU A 92 9.17 0.64 -6.64
CA GLU A 92 8.46 0.56 -5.37
C GLU A 92 6.95 0.65 -5.59
N ARG A 93 6.51 1.48 -6.51
CA ARG A 93 5.09 1.55 -6.89
C ARG A 93 4.61 0.25 -7.51
N ASP A 94 5.40 -0.33 -8.41
CA ASP A 94 5.08 -1.59 -9.06
C ASP A 94 5.01 -2.74 -8.04
N LEU A 95 5.73 -2.65 -6.94
CA LEU A 95 5.66 -3.61 -5.85
C LEU A 95 4.40 -3.39 -4.99
N LEU A 96 4.11 -2.15 -4.62
CA LEU A 96 3.06 -1.82 -3.64
C LEU A 96 1.65 -1.81 -4.24
N VAL A 97 1.48 -1.27 -5.45
CA VAL A 97 0.16 -1.11 -6.07
C VAL A 97 -0.62 -2.42 -6.17
N PRO A 98 -0.04 -3.53 -6.67
CA PRO A 98 -0.78 -4.79 -6.73
C PRO A 98 -1.22 -5.30 -5.35
N ILE A 99 -0.40 -5.12 -4.32
CA ILE A 99 -0.72 -5.54 -2.95
C ILE A 99 -1.93 -4.74 -2.44
N ILE A 100 -1.92 -3.43 -2.63
CA ILE A 100 -2.97 -2.54 -2.17
C ILE A 100 -4.30 -2.84 -2.86
N ILE A 101 -4.26 -3.03 -4.19
CA ILE A 101 -5.46 -3.31 -4.99
C ILE A 101 -6.02 -4.70 -4.66
N GLU A 102 -5.16 -5.71 -4.54
CA GLU A 102 -5.61 -7.06 -4.19
C GLU A 102 -6.32 -7.06 -2.84
N ALA A 103 -5.76 -6.38 -1.85
CA ALA A 103 -6.37 -6.26 -0.53
C ALA A 103 -7.73 -5.58 -0.60
N ALA A 104 -7.84 -4.48 -1.36
CA ALA A 104 -9.10 -3.77 -1.53
C ALA A 104 -10.16 -4.65 -2.22
N THR A 105 -9.75 -5.42 -3.22
CA THR A 105 -10.63 -6.33 -3.93
C THR A 105 -11.16 -7.42 -3.00
N VAL A 106 -10.29 -7.99 -2.17
CA VAL A 106 -10.69 -8.99 -1.16
C VAL A 106 -11.66 -8.37 -0.15
N ALA A 107 -11.46 -7.10 0.21
CA ALA A 107 -12.34 -6.40 1.13
C ALA A 107 -13.72 -6.08 0.54
N GLY A 108 -13.88 -6.21 -0.78
CA GLY A 108 -15.18 -6.04 -1.43
C GLY A 108 -15.23 -4.99 -2.52
N LEU A 109 -14.11 -4.36 -2.86
CA LEU A 109 -14.10 -3.38 -3.95
C LEU A 109 -14.24 -4.11 -5.29
N ASP A 110 -15.26 -3.74 -6.06
CA ASP A 110 -15.55 -4.34 -7.36
C ASP A 110 -14.57 -3.79 -8.41
N ALA A 111 -14.00 -4.71 -9.22
CA ALA A 111 -13.12 -4.33 -10.32
C ALA A 111 -13.78 -3.36 -11.32
N ASN A 112 -15.11 -3.41 -11.47
CA ASN A 112 -15.85 -2.49 -12.34
C ASN A 112 -15.88 -1.07 -11.77
N GLU A 113 -15.81 -0.91 -10.48
CA GLU A 113 -15.76 0.41 -9.83
C GLU A 113 -14.38 1.05 -10.00
N PHE A 114 -13.35 0.25 -10.27
CA PHE A 114 -12.03 0.75 -10.63
C PHE A 114 -12.01 1.40 -12.01
N LYS A 115 -12.91 1.02 -12.92
CA LYS A 115 -12.89 1.56 -14.30
C LYS A 115 -13.29 3.02 -14.35
N ASP A 116 -14.22 3.45 -13.50
CA ASP A 116 -14.69 4.84 -13.52
C ASP A 116 -13.75 5.79 -12.79
N ALA A 117 -13.02 5.29 -11.82
CA ALA A 117 -12.07 6.09 -11.04
C ALA A 117 -10.62 5.80 -11.39
N ASP A 118 -10.35 4.77 -12.18
CA ASP A 118 -9.04 4.21 -12.48
C ASP A 118 -8.05 4.39 -11.33
N PRO A 119 -8.21 3.67 -10.21
CA PRO A 119 -7.35 3.83 -9.06
C PRO A 119 -5.88 3.59 -9.39
N THR A 120 -5.60 2.77 -10.41
CA THR A 120 -4.24 2.50 -10.84
C THR A 120 -3.60 3.76 -11.39
N LEU A 121 -4.31 4.53 -12.20
CA LEU A 121 -3.83 5.81 -12.71
C LEU A 121 -3.79 6.87 -11.60
N GLN A 122 -4.80 6.92 -10.74
CA GLN A 122 -4.81 7.83 -9.60
C GLN A 122 -3.69 7.52 -8.63
N PHE A 123 -3.42 6.23 -8.38
CA PHE A 123 -2.30 5.80 -7.58
C PHE A 123 -0.99 6.28 -8.17
N ARG A 124 -0.78 6.03 -9.45
CA ARG A 124 0.44 6.44 -10.15
C ARG A 124 0.57 7.96 -10.15
N ALA A 125 -0.52 8.67 -10.41
CA ALA A 125 -0.51 10.13 -10.42
C ALA A 125 -0.19 10.70 -9.05
N LYS A 126 -0.80 10.19 -7.99
CA LYS A 126 -0.55 10.67 -6.63
C LYS A 126 0.86 10.35 -6.17
N LEU A 127 1.38 9.17 -6.48
CA LEU A 127 2.75 8.81 -6.14
C LEU A 127 3.78 9.59 -6.98
N LEU A 128 3.40 10.00 -8.19
CA LEU A 128 4.27 10.83 -9.05
C LEU A 128 4.35 12.28 -8.59
N ILE A 129 3.32 12.76 -7.91
CA ILE A 129 3.28 14.14 -7.39
C ILE A 129 4.12 14.26 -6.10
N LEU A 130 4.56 13.15 -5.59
CA LEU A 130 5.41 13.13 -4.41
C LEU A 130 6.84 13.49 -4.80
#